data_aac2e186b710aa9692868494262b90b2
#
_entry.id   aac2e186b710aa9692868494262b90b2
#
_cell.length_a   1.000
_cell.length_b   1.000
_cell.length_c   1.000
_cell.angle_alpha   90.00
_cell.angle_beta   90.00
_cell.angle_gamma   90.00
#
_symmetry.space_group_name_H-M   'P 1'
#
loop_
_entity.id
_entity.type
_entity.pdbx_description
1 polymer ?
#
loop_
_entity_poly.entity_id
_entity_poly.type
_entity_poly.pdbx_seq_one_letter_code
_entity_poly.pdbx_strand_id
1 'polypeptide(L)'
;MKACRRHSLHLFARRPIYSFCDFRPTASEIPVSDLITHVTDDAFEQQVLKSDTPVLLDFWAEWCGPCKAIAPMLDELAKQYEGKLRVVKVNIDQNQQTPRTYGVRGIPTLMVFKNGKVEATQIGAVSKGQLTQMIDKAI
;
A
#
# COMPACT_ATOMS: atom_id res chain seq x y z
N MET A 1 59.21 7.04 -30.16
CA MET A 1 58.68 6.98 -30.01
C MET A 1 57.71 6.59 -29.60
N LYS A 2 57.30 6.59 -29.45
CA LYS A 2 56.58 6.29 -29.18
C LYS A 2 55.71 5.88 -28.59
N ALA A 3 55.25 5.94 -28.40
CA ALA A 3 54.44 5.58 -27.91
C ALA A 3 53.48 5.36 -27.55
N CYS A 4 53.19 5.42 -27.61
CA CYS A 4 52.20 5.24 -27.26
C CYS A 4 51.44 4.77 -26.87
N ARG A 5 51.48 4.77 -26.88
CA ARG A 5 50.90 4.32 -26.66
C ARG A 5 50.07 3.87 -26.05
N ARG A 6 49.65 4.01 -26.00
CA ARG A 6 48.86 3.62 -25.55
C ARG A 6 48.07 3.35 -24.94
N HIS A 7 47.81 3.63 -24.89
CA HIS A 7 46.94 3.47 -24.38
C HIS A 7 46.05 3.06 -24.23
N SER A 8 45.98 3.16 -24.36
CA SER A 8 45.14 2.73 -24.25
C SER A 8 44.46 2.21 -23.69
N LEU A 9 44.44 2.17 -23.49
CA LEU A 9 43.79 1.56 -22.99
C LEU A 9 42.99 1.54 -22.26
N HIS A 10 42.72 1.77 -22.28
CA HIS A 10 41.87 1.70 -21.68
C HIS A 10 41.03 1.73 -21.28
N LEU A 11 40.76 2.02 -21.27
CA LEU A 11 39.99 2.04 -20.99
C LEU A 11 39.07 1.69 -20.71
N PHE A 12 38.91 1.57 -20.93
CA PHE A 12 38.17 0.98 -20.77
C PHE A 12 37.48 0.74 -20.04
N ALA A 13 37.30 0.73 -20.10
CA ALA A 13 36.67 0.28 -19.46
C ALA A 13 35.90 0.76 -18.65
N ARG A 14 35.55 1.18 -18.77
CA ARG A 14 34.92 1.65 -18.03
C ARG A 14 33.76 1.89 -18.21
N ARG A 15 33.18 1.70 -18.28
CA ARG A 15 32.17 1.83 -18.38
C ARG A 15 31.32 2.04 -17.63
N PRO A 16 30.96 2.33 -17.54
CA PRO A 16 30.11 2.56 -16.90
C PRO A 16 29.09 2.52 -16.69
N ILE A 17 28.76 2.53 -16.69
CA ILE A 17 28.10 2.44 -16.57
C ILE A 17 27.26 2.62 -15.96
N TYR A 18 26.81 2.90 -15.77
CA TYR A 18 26.15 2.97 -15.21
C TYR A 18 25.32 3.62 -14.78
N SER A 19 25.39 3.86 -14.87
CA SER A 19 24.77 4.56 -14.70
C SER A 19 23.47 4.63 -14.85
N PHE A 20 22.85 4.37 -14.73
CA PHE A 20 21.77 4.35 -14.85
C PHE A 20 21.03 4.47 -13.82
N CYS A 21 21.05 4.59 -13.75
CA CYS A 21 20.49 4.57 -13.13
C CYS A 21 19.66 5.27 -12.34
N ASP A 22 19.50 5.79 -11.83
CA ASP A 22 18.66 6.58 -11.02
C ASP A 22 17.34 6.95 -11.62
N PHE A 23 16.83 6.07 -12.45
CA PHE A 23 15.47 6.31 -12.87
C PHE A 23 14.57 6.06 -11.68
N ARG A 24 14.17 7.13 -11.04
CA ARG A 24 13.17 7.07 -9.98
C ARG A 24 11.85 7.46 -10.59
N PRO A 25 10.90 6.54 -10.61
CA PRO A 25 9.58 6.91 -11.13
C PRO A 25 9.01 8.03 -10.29
N THR A 26 8.41 8.99 -10.93
CA THR A 26 7.69 10.03 -10.22
C THR A 26 6.44 9.42 -9.60
N ALA A 27 5.88 10.10 -8.62
CA ALA A 27 4.67 9.64 -7.98
C ALA A 27 3.54 9.39 -9.00
N SER A 28 3.52 10.16 -10.07
CA SER A 28 2.49 10.02 -11.09
C SER A 28 2.64 8.75 -11.93
N GLU A 29 3.82 8.14 -11.91
CA GLU A 29 4.09 6.94 -12.69
C GLU A 29 3.88 5.65 -11.90
N ILE A 30 3.63 5.75 -10.59
CA ILE A 30 3.39 4.56 -9.77
C ILE A 30 2.01 4.00 -10.13
N PRO A 31 1.92 2.73 -10.52
CA PRO A 31 0.62 2.12 -10.78
C PRO A 31 -0.26 2.16 -9.54
N VAL A 32 -1.55 2.34 -9.76
CA VAL A 32 -2.52 2.42 -8.65
C VAL A 32 -2.46 1.18 -7.77
N SER A 33 -2.23 0.02 -8.37
CA SER A 33 -2.13 -1.24 -7.63
C SER A 33 -0.98 -1.25 -6.62
N ASP A 34 0.06 -0.43 -6.85
CA ASP A 34 1.20 -0.36 -5.94
C ASP A 34 0.91 0.52 -4.72
N LEU A 35 -0.17 1.29 -4.75
CA LEU A 35 -0.58 2.12 -3.62
C LEU A 35 -1.32 1.33 -2.55
N ILE A 36 -1.79 0.11 -2.89
CA ILE A 36 -2.49 -0.76 -1.97
C ILE A 36 -1.58 -1.92 -1.60
N THR A 37 -1.37 -2.10 -0.30
CA THR A 37 -0.50 -3.15 0.21
C THR A 37 -1.34 -4.29 0.77
N HIS A 38 -0.99 -5.52 0.40
CA HIS A 38 -1.58 -6.71 1.02
C HIS A 38 -0.72 -7.10 2.21
N VAL A 39 -1.34 -7.25 3.37
CA VAL A 39 -0.63 -7.51 4.62
C VAL A 39 -1.08 -8.84 5.21
N THR A 40 -0.12 -9.59 5.74
CA THR A 40 -0.35 -10.86 6.43
C THR A 40 -0.42 -10.63 7.95
N ASP A 41 -0.90 -11.64 8.66
CA ASP A 41 -0.93 -11.60 10.13
C ASP A 41 0.46 -11.30 10.72
N ASP A 42 1.50 -11.89 10.13
CA ASP A 42 2.88 -11.71 10.61
C ASP A 42 3.39 -10.29 10.41
N ALA A 43 2.97 -9.64 9.34
CA ALA A 43 3.42 -8.29 8.99
C ALA A 43 2.50 -7.20 9.54
N PHE A 44 1.36 -7.56 10.11
CA PHE A 44 0.33 -6.62 10.52
C PHE A 44 0.85 -5.57 11.51
N GLU A 45 1.58 -6.00 12.52
CA GLU A 45 2.11 -5.08 13.52
C GLU A 45 3.02 -4.03 12.89
N GLN A 46 3.95 -4.46 12.06
CA GLN A 46 4.91 -3.54 11.43
C GLN A 46 4.26 -2.62 10.40
N GLN A 47 3.33 -3.17 9.61
CA GLN A 47 2.76 -2.44 8.49
C GLN A 47 1.59 -1.54 8.89
N VAL A 48 0.88 -1.88 9.94
CA VAL A 48 -0.33 -1.16 10.37
C VAL A 48 -0.14 -0.48 11.71
N LEU A 49 0.21 -1.25 12.75
CA LEU A 49 0.26 -0.70 14.10
C LEU A 49 1.43 0.26 14.31
N LYS A 50 2.55 0.00 13.67
CA LYS A 50 3.75 0.84 13.76
C LYS A 50 3.87 1.84 12.61
N SER A 51 2.83 1.99 11.82
CA SER A 51 2.84 2.94 10.70
C SER A 51 2.81 4.38 11.22
N ASP A 52 3.67 5.22 10.67
CA ASP A 52 3.68 6.66 10.98
C ASP A 52 2.53 7.38 10.31
N THR A 53 1.95 6.77 9.30
CA THR A 53 0.85 7.33 8.52
C THR A 53 -0.43 6.60 8.89
N PRO A 54 -1.60 7.28 8.96
CA PRO A 54 -2.87 6.60 9.14
C PRO A 54 -3.08 5.53 8.09
N VAL A 55 -3.75 4.45 8.46
CA VAL A 55 -3.97 3.29 7.59
C VAL A 55 -5.46 2.98 7.49
N LEU A 56 -5.95 2.87 6.26
CA LEU A 56 -7.27 2.31 5.99
C LEU A 56 -7.08 0.82 5.71
N LEU A 57 -7.61 -0.01 6.60
CA LEU A 57 -7.51 -1.45 6.51
C LEU A 57 -8.82 -2.03 6.00
N ASP A 58 -8.74 -2.88 4.98
CA ASP A 58 -9.88 -3.58 4.40
C ASP A 58 -9.73 -5.08 4.62
N PHE A 59 -10.67 -5.68 5.33
CA PHE A 59 -10.77 -7.13 5.46
C PHE A 59 -11.64 -7.67 4.32
N TRP A 60 -11.09 -8.56 3.52
CA TRP A 60 -11.74 -9.02 2.30
C TRP A 60 -11.50 -10.51 2.05
N ALA A 61 -12.25 -11.07 1.10
CA ALA A 61 -12.03 -12.42 0.58
C ALA A 61 -12.41 -12.48 -0.89
N GLU A 62 -11.84 -13.43 -1.62
CA GLU A 62 -12.09 -13.56 -3.06
C GLU A 62 -13.53 -13.93 -3.38
N TRP A 63 -14.18 -14.67 -2.50
CA TRP A 63 -15.58 -15.08 -2.68
C TRP A 63 -16.58 -13.99 -2.32
N CYS A 64 -16.12 -12.87 -1.82
CA CYS A 64 -16.98 -11.80 -1.34
C CYS A 64 -17.31 -10.82 -2.48
N GLY A 65 -18.55 -10.86 -2.95
CA GLY A 65 -19.02 -9.95 -4.00
C GLY A 65 -18.94 -8.47 -3.64
N PRO A 66 -19.48 -8.07 -2.46
CA PRO A 66 -19.40 -6.67 -2.02
C PRO A 66 -17.96 -6.18 -1.86
N CYS A 67 -17.03 -7.05 -1.45
CA CYS A 67 -15.60 -6.67 -1.36
C CYS A 67 -15.05 -6.29 -2.72
N LYS A 68 -15.40 -7.07 -3.75
CA LYS A 68 -14.97 -6.78 -5.11
C LYS A 68 -15.62 -5.52 -5.66
N ALA A 69 -16.85 -5.25 -5.26
CA ALA A 69 -17.56 -4.05 -5.69
C ALA A 69 -16.91 -2.77 -5.20
N ILE A 70 -16.31 -2.78 -4.00
CA ILE A 70 -15.66 -1.60 -3.44
C ILE A 70 -14.17 -1.50 -3.82
N ALA A 71 -13.59 -2.53 -4.44
CA ALA A 71 -12.18 -2.52 -4.80
C ALA A 71 -11.79 -1.31 -5.66
N PRO A 72 -12.53 -0.95 -6.73
CA PRO A 72 -12.19 0.24 -7.52
C PRO A 72 -12.24 1.53 -6.69
N MET A 73 -13.17 1.60 -5.74
CA MET A 73 -13.27 2.75 -4.85
C MET A 73 -12.06 2.88 -3.94
N LEU A 74 -11.54 1.76 -3.45
CA LEU A 74 -10.33 1.74 -2.64
C LEU A 74 -9.11 2.18 -3.45
N ASP A 75 -9.06 1.80 -4.73
CA ASP A 75 -7.99 2.26 -5.62
C ASP A 75 -8.04 3.78 -5.78
N GLU A 76 -9.23 4.36 -5.95
CA GLU A 76 -9.39 5.80 -6.06
C GLU A 76 -8.99 6.51 -4.76
N LEU A 77 -9.38 5.96 -3.61
CA LEU A 77 -9.03 6.53 -2.32
C LEU A 77 -7.52 6.46 -2.05
N ALA A 78 -6.88 5.38 -2.47
CA ALA A 78 -5.44 5.25 -2.35
C ALA A 78 -4.72 6.36 -3.10
N LYS A 79 -5.22 6.74 -4.29
CA LYS A 79 -4.68 7.86 -5.05
C LYS A 79 -5.00 9.20 -4.39
N GLN A 80 -6.23 9.37 -3.96
CA GLN A 80 -6.70 10.63 -3.39
C GLN A 80 -5.94 10.99 -2.12
N TYR A 81 -5.64 9.99 -1.30
CA TYR A 81 -4.97 10.18 -0.02
C TYR A 81 -3.49 9.81 -0.04
N GLU A 82 -2.90 9.69 -1.22
CA GLU A 82 -1.48 9.36 -1.34
C GLU A 82 -0.64 10.33 -0.51
N GLY A 83 0.24 9.77 0.32
CA GLY A 83 1.07 10.55 1.24
C GLY A 83 0.40 10.94 2.55
N LYS A 84 -0.93 10.77 2.66
CA LYS A 84 -1.68 11.11 3.88
C LYS A 84 -2.28 9.88 4.55
N LEU A 85 -2.59 8.86 3.78
CA LEU A 85 -3.24 7.64 4.24
C LEU A 85 -2.70 6.48 3.42
N ARG A 86 -2.44 5.36 4.06
CA ARG A 86 -2.09 4.13 3.37
C ARG A 86 -3.33 3.24 3.31
N VAL A 87 -3.54 2.59 2.18
CA VAL A 87 -4.61 1.61 2.03
C VAL A 87 -3.99 0.22 2.08
N VAL A 88 -4.49 -0.60 2.99
CA VAL A 88 -3.95 -1.94 3.26
C VAL A 88 -5.09 -2.94 3.22
N LYS A 89 -4.85 -4.11 2.65
CA LYS A 89 -5.84 -5.18 2.56
C LYS A 89 -5.36 -6.43 3.28
N VAL A 90 -6.26 -7.08 3.98
CA VAL A 90 -6.01 -8.36 4.66
C VAL A 90 -7.02 -9.38 4.16
N ASN A 91 -6.53 -10.46 3.56
CA ASN A 91 -7.38 -11.57 3.11
C ASN A 91 -7.68 -12.46 4.32
N ILE A 92 -8.97 -12.58 4.68
CA ILE A 92 -9.38 -13.31 5.87
C ILE A 92 -9.25 -14.83 5.74
N ASP A 93 -9.18 -15.36 4.53
CA ASP A 93 -9.00 -16.80 4.31
C ASP A 93 -7.57 -17.23 4.59
N GLN A 94 -6.62 -16.35 4.33
CA GLN A 94 -5.20 -16.61 4.53
C GLN A 94 -4.67 -16.08 5.86
N ASN A 95 -5.39 -15.13 6.46
CA ASN A 95 -4.95 -14.43 7.68
C ASN A 95 -6.14 -14.36 8.64
N GLN A 96 -6.22 -15.34 9.52
CA GLN A 96 -7.37 -15.49 10.42
C GLN A 96 -7.16 -14.83 11.78
N GLN A 97 -5.93 -14.59 12.16
CA GLN A 97 -5.60 -14.06 13.48
C GLN A 97 -6.01 -12.59 13.62
N THR A 98 -5.66 -11.75 12.66
CA THR A 98 -5.98 -10.32 12.69
C THR A 98 -7.49 -10.08 12.73
N PRO A 99 -8.31 -10.71 11.87
CA PRO A 99 -9.76 -10.54 11.96
C PRO A 99 -10.32 -10.94 13.32
N ARG A 100 -9.83 -12.01 13.91
CA ARG A 100 -10.28 -12.47 15.24
C ARG A 100 -9.94 -11.47 16.32
N THR A 101 -8.74 -10.91 16.27
CA THR A 101 -8.26 -9.93 17.25
C THR A 101 -9.17 -8.70 17.27
N TYR A 102 -9.63 -8.26 16.09
CA TYR A 102 -10.46 -7.07 15.98
C TYR A 102 -11.95 -7.36 15.89
N GLY A 103 -12.36 -8.61 16.11
CA GLY A 103 -13.77 -8.99 16.17
C GLY A 103 -14.51 -8.84 14.85
N VAL A 104 -13.82 -9.05 13.73
CA VAL A 104 -14.44 -8.99 12.40
C VAL A 104 -15.37 -10.18 12.20
N ARG A 105 -16.65 -9.90 11.99
CA ARG A 105 -17.68 -10.93 11.81
C ARG A 105 -18.26 -10.97 10.42
N GLY A 106 -18.03 -9.95 9.63
CA GLY A 106 -18.54 -9.85 8.29
C GLY A 106 -17.57 -9.09 7.42
N ILE A 107 -17.66 -9.27 6.10
CA ILE A 107 -16.83 -8.58 5.14
C ILE A 107 -17.69 -7.95 4.05
N PRO A 108 -17.26 -6.82 3.48
CA PRO A 108 -16.03 -6.10 3.82
C PRO A 108 -16.15 -5.38 5.17
N THR A 109 -15.05 -5.33 5.89
CA THR A 109 -14.94 -4.48 7.09
C THR A 109 -13.78 -3.54 6.88
N LEU A 110 -14.04 -2.25 7.04
CA LEU A 110 -13.06 -1.20 6.84
C LEU A 110 -12.76 -0.54 8.18
N MET A 111 -11.49 -0.45 8.51
CA MET A 111 -11.04 0.19 9.76
C MET A 111 -9.99 1.22 9.47
N VAL A 112 -10.08 2.37 10.13
CA VAL A 112 -9.03 3.39 10.05
C VAL A 112 -8.18 3.29 11.31
N PHE A 113 -6.89 3.06 11.11
CA PHE A 113 -5.91 3.01 12.19
C PHE A 113 -5.11 4.31 12.21
N LYS A 114 -4.88 4.83 13.39
CA LYS A 114 -4.01 5.98 13.59
C LYS A 114 -3.23 5.77 14.88
N ASN A 115 -1.90 5.85 14.77
CA ASN A 115 -1.01 5.64 15.92
C ASN A 115 -1.23 4.28 16.61
N GLY A 116 -1.54 3.25 15.81
CA GLY A 116 -1.75 1.90 16.32
C GLY A 116 -3.12 1.64 16.92
N LYS A 117 -4.06 2.60 16.81
CA LYS A 117 -5.41 2.49 17.37
C LYS A 117 -6.45 2.56 16.29
N VAL A 118 -7.55 1.83 16.48
CA VAL A 118 -8.71 1.91 15.59
C VAL A 118 -9.46 3.19 15.89
N GLU A 119 -9.50 4.10 14.94
CA GLU A 119 -10.23 5.37 15.09
C GLU A 119 -11.64 5.29 14.53
N ALA A 120 -11.87 4.44 13.54
CA ALA A 120 -13.19 4.29 12.93
C ALA A 120 -13.33 2.89 12.34
N THR A 121 -14.56 2.40 12.32
CA THR A 121 -14.89 1.08 11.76
C THR A 121 -16.16 1.19 10.94
N GLN A 122 -16.14 0.60 9.76
CA GLN A 122 -17.31 0.52 8.89
C GLN A 122 -17.49 -0.93 8.45
N ILE A 123 -18.67 -1.47 8.69
CA ILE A 123 -19.00 -2.84 8.31
C ILE A 123 -19.92 -2.78 7.08
N GLY A 124 -19.59 -3.59 6.08
CA GLY A 124 -20.36 -3.66 4.86
C GLY A 124 -19.93 -2.64 3.82
N ALA A 125 -20.46 -2.81 2.61
CA ALA A 125 -20.17 -1.91 1.51
C ALA A 125 -20.86 -0.56 1.72
N VAL A 126 -20.13 0.52 1.48
CA VAL A 126 -20.64 1.89 1.63
C VAL A 126 -20.24 2.70 0.41
N SER A 127 -20.85 3.87 0.28
CA SER A 127 -20.51 4.79 -0.79
C SER A 127 -19.14 5.43 -0.53
N LYS A 128 -18.53 5.91 -1.63
CA LYS A 128 -17.26 6.62 -1.53
C LYS A 128 -17.37 7.85 -0.63
N GLY A 129 -18.50 8.55 -0.70
CA GLY A 129 -18.71 9.74 0.13
C GLY A 129 -18.74 9.42 1.61
N GLN A 130 -19.42 8.34 1.99
CA GLN A 130 -19.47 7.91 3.38
C GLN A 130 -18.09 7.49 3.90
N LEU A 131 -17.35 6.76 3.08
CA LEU A 131 -16.01 6.32 3.45
C LEU A 131 -15.05 7.51 3.55
N THR A 132 -15.14 8.46 2.63
CA THR A 132 -14.34 9.68 2.66
C THR A 132 -14.61 10.47 3.95
N GLN A 133 -15.87 10.62 4.33
CA GLN A 133 -16.22 11.30 5.58
C GLN A 133 -15.63 10.59 6.79
N MET A 134 -15.70 9.28 6.81
CA MET A 134 -15.13 8.49 7.91
C MET A 134 -13.62 8.70 8.01
N ILE A 135 -12.94 8.65 6.88
CA ILE A 135 -11.49 8.85 6.82
C ILE A 135 -11.12 10.25 7.30
N ASP A 136 -11.80 11.28 6.78
CA ASP A 136 -11.48 12.68 7.11
C ASP A 136 -11.69 12.98 8.60
N LYS A 137 -12.64 12.31 9.22
CA LYS A 137 -12.86 12.45 10.66
C LYS A 137 -11.83 11.72 11.50
N ALA A 138 -11.27 10.64 10.96
CA ALA A 138 -10.36 9.78 11.70
C ALA A 138 -8.91 10.25 11.60
N ILE A 139 -8.55 10.89 10.51
CA ILE A 139 -7.18 11.34 10.31
C ILE A 139 -7.07 12.85 10.59
#